data_24fe3de03ecab5707f5ce292ad45e135
#
_entry.id   24fe3de03ecab5707f5ce292ad45e135
#
_cell.length_a   1.000
_cell.length_b   1.000
_cell.length_c   1.000
_cell.angle_alpha   90.00
_cell.angle_beta   90.00
_cell.angle_gamma   90.00
#
_symmetry.space_group_name_H-M   'P 1'
#
loop_
_entity.id
_entity.type
_entity.pdbx_description
1 polymer ?
#
loop_
_entity_poly.entity_id
_entity_poly.type
_entity_poly.pdbx_seq_one_letter_code
_entity_poly.pdbx_strand_id
1 'polypeptide(L)'
;LGSHTTAIGYGALNTQNFTTATDTYNTAVGSLAGASVTTGILNTLIGGLAGDALTDADHNVAIGYQSLTTDTLGSRAIAIGREALGTQNFATATNGYNVAVGMQAGKAVTTGVQNTFVGALAGDALTDADFNVAIGMQALTADTLGSRSIAIGHGALETQNFTTATDSYNVAMGFKAGNAVTTGVENTLIGGLAGDALTDADYNVAIGSEALSSDTLGSRSTAIGRAALNSQNFTTATNTHNTAVGFNAGSNVTT
;
A
#
# COMPACT_ATOMS: atom_id res chain seq x y z
N LEU A 1 -32.01 14.06 14.59
CA LEU A 1 -33.09 13.26 13.99
C LEU A 1 -32.54 12.03 13.20
N GLY A 2 -31.34 11.55 13.56
CA GLY A 2 -30.78 10.34 13.00
C GLY A 2 -31.47 9.08 13.52
N SER A 3 -31.70 8.09 12.65
CA SER A 3 -32.26 6.76 12.98
C SER A 3 -31.32 5.63 12.53
N HIS A 4 -31.58 4.40 12.95
CA HIS A 4 -30.80 3.21 12.62
C HIS A 4 -29.31 3.30 13.01
N THR A 5 -29.00 3.96 14.13
CA THR A 5 -27.66 4.13 14.66
C THR A 5 -27.40 3.17 15.82
N THR A 6 -26.22 2.56 15.85
CA THR A 6 -25.70 1.80 17.00
C THR A 6 -24.48 2.52 17.58
N ALA A 7 -24.55 2.95 18.84
CA ALA A 7 -23.43 3.58 19.55
C ALA A 7 -23.23 2.91 20.91
N ILE A 8 -22.09 2.27 21.12
CA ILE A 8 -21.74 1.56 22.35
C ILE A 8 -20.34 1.98 22.82
N GLY A 9 -20.25 2.63 23.96
CA GLY A 9 -19.00 3.08 24.56
C GLY A 9 -19.02 4.55 24.96
N TYR A 10 -18.03 4.96 25.74
CA TYR A 10 -17.90 6.36 26.17
C TYR A 10 -17.67 7.26 24.95
N GLY A 11 -18.56 8.24 24.72
CA GLY A 11 -18.44 9.22 23.64
C GLY A 11 -18.56 8.67 22.22
N ALA A 12 -19.07 7.43 22.05
CA ALA A 12 -19.34 6.90 20.70
C ALA A 12 -20.41 7.75 20.00
N LEU A 13 -20.13 8.23 18.75
CA LEU A 13 -20.97 9.13 17.95
C LEU A 13 -21.50 10.35 18.73
N ASN A 14 -20.71 10.88 19.63
CA ASN A 14 -21.08 11.92 20.58
C ASN A 14 -21.57 13.22 19.92
N THR A 15 -21.06 13.57 18.72
CA THR A 15 -21.43 14.79 17.99
C THR A 15 -22.42 14.57 16.86
N GLN A 16 -22.89 13.33 16.64
CA GLN A 16 -23.81 13.06 15.55
C GLN A 16 -25.07 13.92 15.67
N ASN A 17 -25.36 14.73 14.65
CA ASN A 17 -26.46 15.68 14.70
C ASN A 17 -27.09 15.91 13.31
N PHE A 18 -28.23 15.33 13.08
CA PHE A 18 -29.04 15.54 11.87
C PHE A 18 -30.18 16.49 12.14
N THR A 19 -30.34 17.51 11.33
CA THR A 19 -31.44 18.50 11.41
C THR A 19 -32.71 18.00 10.73
N THR A 20 -32.59 17.04 9.81
CA THR A 20 -33.71 16.36 9.13
C THR A 20 -33.74 14.88 9.51
N ALA A 21 -34.87 14.22 9.32
CA ALA A 21 -34.98 12.78 9.54
C ALA A 21 -34.07 12.05 8.53
N THR A 22 -33.07 11.33 9.02
CA THR A 22 -32.04 10.66 8.21
C THR A 22 -31.78 9.27 8.72
N ASP A 23 -31.85 8.28 7.85
CA ASP A 23 -31.42 6.92 8.15
C ASP A 23 -29.89 6.84 8.03
N THR A 24 -29.21 6.77 9.16
CA THR A 24 -27.75 6.94 9.21
C THR A 24 -27.00 5.65 8.99
N TYR A 25 -27.54 4.53 9.50
CA TYR A 25 -26.89 3.21 9.48
C TYR A 25 -25.44 3.21 10.00
N ASN A 26 -25.10 4.16 10.90
CA ASN A 26 -23.80 4.19 11.54
C ASN A 26 -23.74 3.15 12.68
N THR A 27 -22.63 2.41 12.73
CA THR A 27 -22.31 1.53 13.85
C THR A 27 -20.99 1.97 14.47
N ALA A 28 -21.01 2.37 15.76
CA ALA A 28 -19.80 2.73 16.49
C ALA A 28 -19.74 1.96 17.82
N VAL A 29 -18.68 1.20 18.01
CA VAL A 29 -18.46 0.39 19.22
C VAL A 29 -17.04 0.64 19.73
N GLY A 30 -16.93 1.30 20.86
CA GLY A 30 -15.64 1.62 21.49
C GLY A 30 -15.61 3.02 22.10
N SER A 31 -14.63 3.28 22.96
CA SER A 31 -14.42 4.61 23.53
C SER A 31 -14.06 5.60 22.42
N LEU A 32 -14.81 6.67 22.27
CA LEU A 32 -14.67 7.73 21.27
C LEU A 32 -14.71 7.23 19.80
N ALA A 33 -15.30 6.07 19.53
CA ALA A 33 -15.50 5.61 18.15
C ALA A 33 -16.43 6.58 17.41
N GLY A 34 -15.97 7.18 16.30
CA GLY A 34 -16.72 8.17 15.53
C GLY A 34 -17.09 9.43 16.33
N ALA A 35 -16.31 9.83 17.31
CA ALA A 35 -16.68 10.90 18.24
C ALA A 35 -17.03 12.22 17.55
N SER A 36 -16.37 12.55 16.44
CA SER A 36 -16.60 13.79 15.68
C SER A 36 -17.62 13.67 14.55
N VAL A 37 -18.18 12.47 14.29
CA VAL A 37 -19.16 12.29 13.21
C VAL A 37 -20.36 13.22 13.45
N THR A 38 -20.66 14.06 12.47
CA THR A 38 -21.78 15.01 12.50
C THR A 38 -22.92 14.53 11.59
N THR A 39 -22.70 14.58 10.28
CA THR A 39 -23.69 14.24 9.25
C THR A 39 -23.27 13.02 8.41
N GLY A 40 -22.08 12.45 8.65
CA GLY A 40 -21.63 11.23 7.96
C GLY A 40 -22.54 10.02 8.22
N ILE A 41 -22.75 9.20 7.18
CA ILE A 41 -23.65 8.04 7.21
C ILE A 41 -22.92 6.76 6.76
N LEU A 42 -23.54 5.61 7.05
CA LEU A 42 -23.09 4.30 6.58
C LEU A 42 -21.66 3.94 7.01
N ASN A 43 -21.24 4.42 8.19
CA ASN A 43 -19.91 4.12 8.73
C ASN A 43 -19.97 2.97 9.74
N THR A 44 -18.98 2.07 9.70
CA THR A 44 -18.75 1.01 10.69
C THR A 44 -17.44 1.29 11.42
N LEU A 45 -17.52 1.72 12.69
CA LEU A 45 -16.39 2.22 13.48
C LEU A 45 -16.25 1.39 14.77
N ILE A 46 -15.33 0.44 14.81
CA ILE A 46 -15.20 -0.52 15.92
C ILE A 46 -13.80 -0.47 16.51
N GLY A 47 -13.68 0.00 17.73
CA GLY A 47 -12.40 0.15 18.44
C GLY A 47 -12.28 1.51 19.12
N GLY A 48 -11.39 1.63 20.09
CA GLY A 48 -11.10 2.92 20.69
C GLY A 48 -10.53 3.89 19.67
N LEU A 49 -11.08 5.09 19.55
CA LEU A 49 -10.67 6.12 18.59
C LEU A 49 -10.74 5.66 17.10
N ALA A 50 -11.60 4.69 16.77
CA ALA A 50 -11.81 4.31 15.38
C ALA A 50 -12.62 5.40 14.67
N GLY A 51 -12.05 6.01 13.61
CA GLY A 51 -12.69 7.08 12.83
C GLY A 51 -13.14 8.28 13.68
N ASP A 52 -12.45 8.58 14.75
CA ASP A 52 -12.90 9.58 15.74
C ASP A 52 -12.84 11.02 15.23
N ALA A 53 -12.04 11.32 14.21
CA ALA A 53 -12.01 12.63 13.56
C ALA A 53 -13.00 12.80 12.39
N LEU A 54 -13.61 11.71 11.88
CA LEU A 54 -14.57 11.78 10.78
C LEU A 54 -15.73 12.74 11.13
N THR A 55 -16.12 13.57 10.17
CA THR A 55 -17.21 14.53 10.33
C THR A 55 -18.38 14.25 9.40
N ASP A 56 -18.29 14.63 8.13
CA ASP A 56 -19.29 14.44 7.07
C ASP A 56 -18.79 13.39 6.04
N ALA A 57 -18.20 12.33 6.54
CA ALA A 57 -17.59 11.28 5.75
C ALA A 57 -18.45 10.01 5.76
N ASP A 58 -18.60 9.37 4.61
CA ASP A 58 -19.56 8.29 4.41
C ASP A 58 -18.90 6.96 4.04
N HIS A 59 -19.60 5.85 4.32
CA HIS A 59 -19.25 4.51 3.83
C HIS A 59 -17.86 4.02 4.25
N ASN A 60 -17.36 4.44 5.42
CA ASN A 60 -16.08 3.99 5.92
C ASN A 60 -16.24 2.76 6.83
N VAL A 61 -15.27 1.85 6.76
CA VAL A 61 -15.09 0.76 7.71
C VAL A 61 -13.78 0.97 8.45
N ALA A 62 -13.82 1.30 9.72
CA ALA A 62 -12.65 1.45 10.59
C ALA A 62 -12.76 0.47 11.77
N ILE A 63 -11.92 -0.56 11.79
CA ILE A 63 -11.93 -1.59 12.82
C ILE A 63 -10.54 -1.73 13.44
N GLY A 64 -10.39 -1.36 14.69
CA GLY A 64 -9.13 -1.40 15.43
C GLY A 64 -8.87 -0.10 16.18
N TYR A 65 -7.95 -0.16 17.14
CA TYR A 65 -7.53 1.03 17.89
C TYR A 65 -6.87 2.04 16.95
N GLN A 66 -7.38 3.27 16.90
CA GLN A 66 -6.88 4.36 16.04
C GLN A 66 -6.87 4.02 14.55
N SER A 67 -7.73 3.14 14.06
CA SER A 67 -7.94 2.98 12.63
C SER A 67 -8.66 4.21 12.07
N LEU A 68 -8.17 4.78 10.96
CA LEU A 68 -8.72 5.98 10.29
C LEU A 68 -8.93 7.17 11.25
N THR A 69 -8.04 7.35 12.22
CA THR A 69 -8.24 8.28 13.35
C THR A 69 -8.07 9.77 12.99
N THR A 70 -7.40 10.10 11.88
CA THR A 70 -7.11 11.51 11.52
C THR A 70 -8.02 12.06 10.42
N ASP A 71 -8.63 11.17 9.63
CA ASP A 71 -9.44 11.58 8.48
C ASP A 71 -10.71 12.33 8.91
N THR A 72 -11.00 13.42 8.22
CA THR A 72 -12.16 14.26 8.51
C THR A 72 -13.27 14.13 7.47
N LEU A 73 -12.93 14.10 6.19
CA LEU A 73 -13.86 14.17 5.06
C LEU A 73 -13.67 13.06 4.02
N GLY A 74 -12.78 12.10 4.29
CA GLY A 74 -12.54 10.96 3.40
C GLY A 74 -13.65 9.92 3.51
N SER A 75 -14.16 9.49 2.37
CA SER A 75 -15.21 8.48 2.28
C SER A 75 -14.72 7.22 1.58
N ARG A 76 -15.42 6.08 1.81
CA ARG A 76 -15.20 4.79 1.13
C ARG A 76 -13.84 4.16 1.42
N ALA A 77 -13.28 4.38 2.61
CA ALA A 77 -12.08 3.72 3.08
C ALA A 77 -12.42 2.45 3.88
N ILE A 78 -11.57 1.43 3.77
CA ILE A 78 -11.58 0.23 4.62
C ILE A 78 -10.26 0.20 5.39
N ALA A 79 -10.30 0.41 6.70
CA ALA A 79 -9.16 0.41 7.61
C ALA A 79 -9.36 -0.62 8.72
N ILE A 80 -8.75 -1.78 8.62
CA ILE A 80 -8.89 -2.88 9.58
C ILE A 80 -7.53 -3.22 10.20
N GLY A 81 -7.37 -2.93 11.45
CA GLY A 81 -6.12 -3.13 12.20
C GLY A 81 -5.75 -1.90 13.01
N ARG A 82 -4.89 -2.07 14.01
CA ARG A 82 -4.38 -0.95 14.80
C ARG A 82 -3.65 0.05 13.90
N GLU A 83 -4.05 1.31 13.94
CA GLU A 83 -3.46 2.40 13.17
C GLU A 83 -3.48 2.20 11.64
N ALA A 84 -4.36 1.33 11.10
CA ALA A 84 -4.56 1.22 9.65
C ALA A 84 -5.10 2.55 9.11
N LEU A 85 -4.50 3.10 8.03
CA LEU A 85 -4.78 4.45 7.49
C LEU A 85 -4.80 5.53 8.58
N GLY A 86 -3.94 5.42 9.59
CA GLY A 86 -3.98 6.26 10.80
C GLY A 86 -3.80 7.75 10.54
N THR A 87 -3.09 8.14 9.48
CA THR A 87 -2.84 9.55 9.13
C THR A 87 -3.58 10.04 7.88
N GLN A 88 -4.42 9.16 7.26
CA GLN A 88 -5.24 9.61 6.13
C GLN A 88 -6.07 10.84 6.55
N ASN A 89 -6.03 11.88 5.71
CA ASN A 89 -6.82 13.09 5.98
C ASN A 89 -7.07 13.91 4.73
N PHE A 90 -8.29 13.88 4.24
CA PHE A 90 -8.71 14.69 3.11
C PHE A 90 -9.31 16.01 3.60
N ALA A 91 -8.78 17.14 3.12
CA ALA A 91 -9.25 18.49 3.45
C ALA A 91 -10.57 18.85 2.74
N THR A 92 -11.00 18.05 1.77
CA THR A 92 -12.26 18.19 1.04
C THR A 92 -12.94 16.82 0.94
N ALA A 93 -14.25 16.80 0.74
CA ALA A 93 -15.00 15.56 0.57
C ALA A 93 -14.41 14.74 -0.60
N THR A 94 -13.76 13.65 -0.30
CA THR A 94 -13.02 12.81 -1.25
C THR A 94 -13.37 11.34 -1.06
N ASN A 95 -13.67 10.65 -2.16
CA ASN A 95 -13.76 9.20 -2.17
C ASN A 95 -12.34 8.61 -2.30
N GLY A 96 -11.74 8.21 -1.19
CA GLY A 96 -10.36 7.72 -1.17
C GLY A 96 -10.21 6.32 -1.76
N TYR A 97 -11.20 5.45 -1.58
CA TYR A 97 -11.18 4.04 -2.00
C TYR A 97 -9.92 3.28 -1.54
N ASN A 98 -9.31 3.68 -0.44
CA ASN A 98 -8.18 2.97 0.12
C ASN A 98 -8.66 1.74 0.92
N VAL A 99 -7.98 0.63 0.75
CA VAL A 99 -8.19 -0.60 1.53
C VAL A 99 -6.92 -0.91 2.30
N ALA A 100 -6.98 -0.92 3.62
CA ALA A 100 -5.87 -1.28 4.48
C ALA A 100 -6.30 -2.33 5.53
N VAL A 101 -5.73 -3.52 5.45
CA VAL A 101 -6.01 -4.63 6.35
C VAL A 101 -4.71 -5.14 6.96
N GLY A 102 -4.48 -4.83 8.21
CA GLY A 102 -3.26 -5.19 8.94
C GLY A 102 -2.83 -4.10 9.93
N MET A 103 -2.00 -4.46 10.89
CA MET A 103 -1.42 -3.48 11.81
C MET A 103 -0.58 -2.47 11.03
N GLN A 104 -0.92 -1.18 11.14
CA GLN A 104 -0.22 -0.08 10.49
C GLN A 104 -0.18 -0.18 8.93
N ALA A 105 -1.09 -0.95 8.31
CA ALA A 105 -1.20 -0.96 6.86
C ALA A 105 -1.58 0.45 6.35
N GLY A 106 -0.84 0.99 5.41
CA GLY A 106 -1.03 2.34 4.87
C GLY A 106 -0.98 3.45 5.93
N LYS A 107 -0.27 3.26 7.05
CA LYS A 107 -0.32 4.16 8.21
C LYS A 107 -0.04 5.62 7.86
N ALA A 108 1.00 5.90 7.05
CA ALA A 108 1.41 7.26 6.71
C ALA A 108 0.62 7.89 5.56
N VAL A 109 -0.31 7.16 4.92
CA VAL A 109 -1.14 7.73 3.85
C VAL A 109 -1.82 9.00 4.34
N THR A 110 -1.69 10.07 3.57
CA THR A 110 -2.34 11.36 3.82
C THR A 110 -3.45 11.62 2.82
N THR A 111 -3.11 11.90 1.58
CA THR A 111 -4.03 12.24 0.49
C THR A 111 -4.04 11.21 -0.66
N GLY A 112 -3.17 10.19 -0.59
CA GLY A 112 -3.15 9.12 -1.59
C GLY A 112 -4.47 8.37 -1.69
N VAL A 113 -4.87 8.00 -2.92
CA VAL A 113 -6.16 7.34 -3.21
C VAL A 113 -5.99 6.01 -3.94
N GLN A 114 -7.03 5.18 -3.85
CA GLN A 114 -7.14 3.92 -4.60
C GLN A 114 -5.98 2.94 -4.36
N ASN A 115 -5.49 2.89 -3.13
CA ASN A 115 -4.46 1.96 -2.72
C ASN A 115 -5.06 0.72 -2.03
N THR A 116 -4.42 -0.43 -2.19
CA THR A 116 -4.77 -1.69 -1.50
C THR A 116 -3.58 -2.20 -0.71
N PHE A 117 -3.67 -2.20 0.61
CA PHE A 117 -2.65 -2.66 1.55
C PHE A 117 -3.17 -3.82 2.39
N VAL A 118 -2.58 -5.00 2.27
CA VAL A 118 -2.97 -6.18 3.06
C VAL A 118 -1.75 -6.83 3.69
N GLY A 119 -1.62 -6.71 4.99
CA GLY A 119 -0.47 -7.20 5.75
C GLY A 119 0.04 -6.16 6.75
N ALA A 120 0.73 -6.61 7.78
CA ALA A 120 1.34 -5.68 8.73
C ALA A 120 2.42 -4.84 8.03
N LEU A 121 2.39 -3.52 8.23
CA LEU A 121 3.33 -2.57 7.63
C LEU A 121 3.33 -2.58 6.08
N ALA A 122 2.27 -3.05 5.43
CA ALA A 122 2.15 -2.96 3.98
C ALA A 122 1.91 -1.50 3.58
N GLY A 123 2.78 -0.90 2.75
CA GLY A 123 2.68 0.47 2.27
C GLY A 123 2.66 1.53 3.37
N ASP A 124 3.26 1.26 4.53
CA ASP A 124 3.10 2.07 5.73
C ASP A 124 3.81 3.43 5.70
N ALA A 125 4.75 3.64 4.79
CA ALA A 125 5.41 4.93 4.58
C ALA A 125 4.80 5.78 3.45
N LEU A 126 3.94 5.20 2.59
CA LEU A 126 3.30 5.94 1.50
C LEU A 126 2.48 7.12 2.04
N THR A 127 2.60 8.27 1.39
CA THR A 127 1.92 9.50 1.81
C THR A 127 0.87 9.97 0.78
N ASP A 128 1.27 10.58 -0.31
CA ASP A 128 0.42 11.11 -1.39
C ASP A 128 0.61 10.28 -2.68
N ALA A 129 0.62 8.98 -2.52
CA ALA A 129 0.86 8.03 -3.61
C ALA A 129 -0.42 7.25 -3.94
N ASP A 130 -0.67 7.02 -5.22
CA ASP A 130 -1.93 6.49 -5.72
C ASP A 130 -1.78 5.13 -6.41
N PHE A 131 -2.88 4.37 -6.45
CA PHE A 131 -3.01 3.17 -7.27
C PHE A 131 -2.01 2.05 -6.95
N ASN A 132 -1.54 1.96 -5.71
CA ASN A 132 -0.60 0.92 -5.30
C ASN A 132 -1.33 -0.33 -4.77
N VAL A 133 -0.76 -1.50 -5.03
CA VAL A 133 -1.16 -2.77 -4.42
C VAL A 133 0.02 -3.32 -3.63
N ALA A 134 -0.08 -3.37 -2.31
CA ALA A 134 0.92 -3.98 -1.44
C ALA A 134 0.28 -5.08 -0.59
N ILE A 135 0.60 -6.34 -0.89
CA ILE A 135 0.03 -7.50 -0.20
C ILE A 135 1.16 -8.37 0.38
N GLY A 136 1.25 -8.42 1.68
CA GLY A 136 2.30 -9.12 2.43
C GLY A 136 2.90 -8.24 3.51
N MET A 137 3.48 -8.86 4.52
CA MET A 137 4.18 -8.10 5.57
C MET A 137 5.34 -7.32 4.95
N GLN A 138 5.43 -6.01 5.22
CA GLN A 138 6.47 -5.12 4.71
C GLN A 138 6.56 -5.03 3.17
N ALA A 139 5.50 -5.37 2.44
CA ALA A 139 5.45 -5.07 1.02
C ALA A 139 5.35 -3.55 0.82
N LEU A 140 6.24 -2.97 -0.01
CA LEU A 140 6.29 -1.53 -0.33
C LEU A 140 6.40 -0.62 0.91
N THR A 141 7.15 -1.05 1.94
CA THR A 141 7.16 -0.39 3.25
C THR A 141 7.98 0.90 3.31
N ALA A 142 8.97 1.11 2.43
CA ALA A 142 9.81 2.30 2.47
C ALA A 142 9.38 3.43 1.51
N ASP A 143 8.52 3.14 0.55
CA ASP A 143 8.13 4.10 -0.49
C ASP A 143 7.25 5.22 0.09
N THR A 144 7.51 6.44 -0.36
CA THR A 144 6.77 7.62 0.11
C THR A 144 5.85 8.21 -0.96
N LEU A 145 6.30 8.33 -2.20
CA LEU A 145 5.59 9.03 -3.28
C LEU A 145 5.52 8.24 -4.60
N GLY A 146 5.90 6.95 -4.59
CA GLY A 146 5.78 6.09 -5.77
C GLY A 146 4.34 5.61 -5.97
N SER A 147 3.82 5.79 -7.16
CA SER A 147 2.47 5.37 -7.56
C SER A 147 2.51 4.21 -8.56
N ARG A 148 1.39 3.47 -8.66
CA ARG A 148 1.18 2.41 -9.66
C ARG A 148 2.12 1.21 -9.53
N SER A 149 2.59 0.92 -8.30
CA SER A 149 3.36 -0.29 -7.99
C SER A 149 2.45 -1.45 -7.58
N ILE A 150 2.85 -2.67 -7.95
CA ILE A 150 2.26 -3.91 -7.45
C ILE A 150 3.33 -4.70 -6.70
N ALA A 151 3.21 -4.81 -5.39
CA ALA A 151 4.11 -5.55 -4.51
C ALA A 151 3.34 -6.66 -3.78
N ILE A 152 3.53 -7.93 -4.15
CA ILE A 152 2.82 -9.06 -3.56
C ILE A 152 3.83 -10.08 -3.02
N GLY A 153 3.88 -10.23 -1.72
CA GLY A 153 4.80 -11.11 -1.00
C GLY A 153 5.48 -10.39 0.15
N HIS A 154 5.99 -11.15 1.12
CA HIS A 154 6.77 -10.57 2.22
C HIS A 154 8.00 -9.84 1.67
N GLY A 155 8.16 -8.56 1.98
CA GLY A 155 9.30 -7.74 1.56
C GLY A 155 9.41 -7.53 0.04
N ALA A 156 8.33 -7.68 -0.73
CA ALA A 156 8.34 -7.30 -2.14
C ALA A 156 8.44 -5.78 -2.26
N LEU A 157 9.39 -5.26 -3.08
CA LEU A 157 9.71 -3.82 -3.21
C LEU A 157 9.94 -3.12 -1.86
N GLU A 158 10.55 -3.82 -0.90
CA GLU A 158 10.68 -3.35 0.48
C GLU A 158 11.40 -2.00 0.59
N THR A 159 12.42 -1.78 -0.25
CA THR A 159 13.25 -0.56 -0.20
C THR A 159 12.93 0.47 -1.29
N GLN A 160 11.93 0.20 -2.15
CA GLN A 160 11.50 1.20 -3.12
C GLN A 160 11.17 2.50 -2.40
N ASN A 161 11.73 3.61 -2.89
CA ASN A 161 11.45 4.91 -2.28
C ASN A 161 11.66 6.07 -3.27
N PHE A 162 10.56 6.57 -3.78
CA PHE A 162 10.52 7.79 -4.57
C PHE A 162 10.25 8.99 -3.68
N THR A 163 11.16 9.95 -3.67
CA THR A 163 11.05 11.21 -2.91
C THR A 163 10.34 12.33 -3.68
N THR A 164 9.97 12.05 -4.91
CA THR A 164 9.12 12.88 -5.78
C THR A 164 8.00 12.02 -6.35
N ALA A 165 6.85 12.62 -6.64
CA ALA A 165 5.72 11.90 -7.21
C ALA A 165 6.15 11.24 -8.54
N THR A 166 6.13 9.90 -8.56
CA THR A 166 6.62 9.08 -9.67
C THR A 166 5.68 7.92 -9.94
N ASP A 167 5.25 7.78 -11.18
CA ASP A 167 4.58 6.56 -11.64
C ASP A 167 5.65 5.49 -11.90
N SER A 168 5.80 4.56 -10.97
CA SER A 168 6.89 3.57 -11.01
C SER A 168 6.61 2.40 -11.95
N TYR A 169 5.35 1.99 -12.06
CA TYR A 169 4.91 0.81 -12.84
C TYR A 169 5.69 -0.48 -12.53
N ASN A 170 6.25 -0.61 -11.34
CA ASN A 170 6.92 -1.83 -10.92
C ASN A 170 5.91 -2.91 -10.53
N VAL A 171 6.15 -4.13 -10.99
CA VAL A 171 5.40 -5.34 -10.59
C VAL A 171 6.37 -6.31 -9.93
N ALA A 172 6.21 -6.56 -8.64
CA ALA A 172 7.00 -7.54 -7.91
C ALA A 172 6.08 -8.54 -7.19
N MET A 173 6.18 -9.81 -7.55
CA MET A 173 5.34 -10.87 -6.99
C MET A 173 6.21 -12.05 -6.52
N GLY A 174 6.33 -12.22 -5.22
CA GLY A 174 7.11 -13.29 -4.60
C GLY A 174 7.80 -12.83 -3.32
N PHE A 175 8.30 -13.78 -2.54
CA PHE A 175 9.12 -13.48 -1.37
C PHE A 175 10.34 -12.65 -1.78
N LYS A 176 10.45 -11.42 -1.27
CA LYS A 176 11.53 -10.48 -1.55
C LYS A 176 11.79 -10.22 -3.04
N ALA A 177 10.78 -10.33 -3.91
CA ALA A 177 10.93 -9.91 -5.30
C ALA A 177 11.20 -8.41 -5.36
N GLY A 178 12.26 -8.00 -6.06
CA GLY A 178 12.70 -6.61 -6.15
C GLY A 178 13.01 -5.95 -4.80
N ASN A 179 13.45 -6.71 -3.81
CA ASN A 179 13.64 -6.23 -2.43
C ASN A 179 14.52 -4.99 -2.33
N ALA A 180 15.63 -4.92 -3.09
CA ALA A 180 16.58 -3.81 -3.08
C ALA A 180 16.25 -2.68 -4.08
N VAL A 181 15.18 -2.80 -4.87
CA VAL A 181 14.78 -1.72 -5.79
C VAL A 181 14.57 -0.44 -4.99
N THR A 182 15.22 0.64 -5.43
CA THR A 182 15.10 1.98 -4.82
C THR A 182 14.32 2.93 -5.72
N THR A 183 14.90 3.33 -6.84
CA THR A 183 14.33 4.29 -7.80
C THR A 183 14.14 3.70 -9.20
N GLY A 184 14.47 2.42 -9.41
CA GLY A 184 14.20 1.73 -10.67
C GLY A 184 12.70 1.67 -11.01
N VAL A 185 12.36 1.84 -12.29
CA VAL A 185 10.98 1.89 -12.79
C VAL A 185 10.71 0.83 -13.86
N GLU A 186 9.43 0.53 -14.06
CA GLU A 186 8.93 -0.35 -15.13
C GLU A 186 9.57 -1.77 -15.12
N ASN A 187 9.85 -2.30 -13.93
CA ASN A 187 10.35 -3.66 -13.75
C ASN A 187 9.20 -4.66 -13.51
N THR A 188 9.31 -5.85 -14.11
CA THR A 188 8.41 -6.99 -13.86
C THR A 188 9.21 -8.12 -13.22
N LEU A 189 9.04 -8.34 -11.91
CA LEU A 189 9.84 -9.22 -11.07
C LEU A 189 8.93 -10.28 -10.42
N ILE A 190 8.87 -11.49 -10.98
CA ILE A 190 7.92 -12.53 -10.54
C ILE A 190 8.67 -13.80 -10.14
N GLY A 191 8.62 -14.12 -8.87
CA GLY A 191 9.29 -15.27 -8.26
C GLY A 191 10.02 -14.89 -6.99
N GLY A 192 10.28 -15.86 -6.13
CA GLY A 192 11.07 -15.60 -4.91
C GLY A 192 12.47 -15.12 -5.29
N LEU A 193 12.91 -13.98 -4.74
CA LEU A 193 14.21 -13.36 -5.02
C LEU A 193 14.43 -13.01 -6.51
N ALA A 194 13.36 -12.78 -7.28
CA ALA A 194 13.50 -12.29 -8.65
C ALA A 194 13.93 -10.81 -8.62
N GLY A 195 15.07 -10.49 -9.24
CA GLY A 195 15.61 -9.12 -9.30
C GLY A 195 15.84 -8.48 -7.94
N ASP A 196 16.11 -9.28 -6.90
CA ASP A 196 16.15 -8.80 -5.51
C ASP A 196 17.36 -7.91 -5.18
N ALA A 197 18.41 -7.91 -6.01
CA ALA A 197 19.55 -7.00 -5.89
C ALA A 197 19.42 -5.73 -6.75
N LEU A 198 18.47 -5.65 -7.68
CA LEU A 198 18.27 -4.45 -8.51
C LEU A 198 18.03 -3.22 -7.61
N THR A 199 18.66 -2.10 -7.97
CA THR A 199 18.53 -0.83 -7.23
C THR A 199 17.88 0.25 -8.09
N ASP A 200 18.63 0.92 -8.95
CA ASP A 200 18.18 1.98 -9.85
C ASP A 200 18.20 1.49 -11.32
N ALA A 201 17.70 0.28 -11.51
CA ALA A 201 17.68 -0.40 -12.81
C ALA A 201 16.25 -0.44 -13.35
N ASP A 202 16.08 -0.18 -14.64
CA ASP A 202 14.78 0.01 -15.28
C ASP A 202 14.48 -1.05 -16.34
N TYR A 203 13.18 -1.23 -16.62
CA TYR A 203 12.69 -2.00 -17.76
C TYR A 203 13.13 -3.47 -17.77
N ASN A 204 13.36 -4.09 -16.61
CA ASN A 204 13.74 -5.49 -16.52
C ASN A 204 12.52 -6.41 -16.41
N VAL A 205 12.61 -7.57 -17.03
CA VAL A 205 11.67 -8.68 -16.87
C VAL A 205 12.42 -9.84 -16.25
N ALA A 206 12.17 -10.16 -14.98
CA ALA A 206 12.71 -11.31 -14.27
C ALA A 206 11.56 -12.21 -13.78
N ILE A 207 11.38 -13.36 -14.43
CA ILE A 207 10.30 -14.30 -14.11
C ILE A 207 10.89 -15.68 -13.77
N GLY A 208 10.79 -16.05 -12.53
CA GLY A 208 11.33 -17.30 -11.96
C GLY A 208 12.08 -17.03 -10.66
N SER A 209 12.18 -18.04 -9.79
CA SER A 209 12.97 -17.91 -8.57
C SER A 209 14.41 -17.59 -8.90
N GLU A 210 15.00 -16.59 -8.24
CA GLU A 210 16.38 -16.12 -8.43
C GLU A 210 16.71 -15.67 -9.88
N ALA A 211 15.73 -15.35 -10.71
CA ALA A 211 15.98 -14.74 -12.00
C ALA A 211 16.53 -13.33 -11.80
N LEU A 212 17.66 -13.00 -12.45
CA LEU A 212 18.35 -11.68 -12.38
C LEU A 212 18.66 -11.24 -10.93
N SER A 213 18.97 -12.18 -10.04
CA SER A 213 19.07 -11.89 -8.59
C SER A 213 20.36 -11.21 -8.14
N SER A 214 21.39 -11.15 -8.97
CA SER A 214 22.67 -10.49 -8.60
C SER A 214 22.88 -9.13 -9.26
N ASP A 215 22.09 -8.77 -10.26
CA ASP A 215 22.26 -7.50 -10.98
C ASP A 215 21.81 -6.31 -10.14
N THR A 216 22.60 -5.25 -10.16
CA THR A 216 22.32 -4.04 -9.39
C THR A 216 21.84 -2.88 -10.25
N LEU A 217 22.49 -2.61 -11.38
CA LEU A 217 22.26 -1.43 -12.22
C LEU A 217 22.09 -1.76 -13.71
N GLY A 218 21.95 -3.05 -14.07
CA GLY A 218 21.66 -3.47 -15.44
C GLY A 218 20.19 -3.26 -15.79
N SER A 219 19.91 -2.52 -16.84
CA SER A 219 18.57 -2.23 -17.34
C SER A 219 18.25 -2.98 -18.63
N ARG A 220 16.96 -3.19 -18.93
CA ARG A 220 16.46 -3.77 -20.20
C ARG A 220 16.84 -5.24 -20.41
N SER A 221 17.03 -6.00 -19.34
CA SER A 221 17.24 -7.45 -19.40
C SER A 221 15.90 -8.20 -19.38
N THR A 222 15.85 -9.35 -20.06
CA THR A 222 14.75 -10.32 -20.00
C THR A 222 15.28 -11.66 -19.52
N ALA A 223 14.96 -12.03 -18.28
CA ALA A 223 15.37 -13.28 -17.63
C ALA A 223 14.14 -14.11 -17.28
N ILE A 224 13.83 -15.16 -18.03
CA ILE A 224 12.65 -16.02 -17.81
C ILE A 224 13.09 -17.45 -17.53
N GLY A 225 12.82 -17.91 -16.33
CA GLY A 225 13.19 -19.24 -15.84
C GLY A 225 13.94 -19.15 -14.52
N ARG A 226 13.92 -20.23 -13.72
CA ARG A 226 14.66 -20.26 -12.46
C ARG A 226 16.15 -19.98 -12.72
N ALA A 227 16.73 -19.03 -11.99
CA ALA A 227 18.13 -18.61 -12.08
C ALA A 227 18.59 -18.20 -13.49
N ALA A 228 17.68 -17.71 -14.34
CA ALA A 228 18.08 -17.10 -15.61
C ALA A 228 18.82 -15.78 -15.32
N LEU A 229 19.98 -15.54 -15.99
CA LEU A 229 20.88 -14.40 -15.77
C LEU A 229 21.24 -14.17 -14.29
N ASN A 230 21.29 -15.23 -13.48
CA ASN A 230 21.47 -15.14 -12.03
C ASN A 230 22.77 -14.43 -11.62
N SER A 231 23.88 -14.62 -12.35
CA SER A 231 25.18 -14.02 -12.05
C SER A 231 25.46 -12.69 -12.78
N GLN A 232 24.51 -12.22 -13.60
CA GLN A 232 24.65 -10.91 -14.23
C GLN A 232 24.74 -9.84 -13.15
N ASN A 233 25.74 -8.96 -13.25
CA ASN A 233 25.88 -7.86 -12.30
C ASN A 233 26.61 -6.65 -12.92
N PHE A 234 25.86 -5.68 -13.33
CA PHE A 234 26.35 -4.39 -13.77
C PHE A 234 26.38 -3.42 -12.59
N THR A 235 27.56 -2.98 -12.20
CA THR A 235 27.79 -2.03 -11.10
C THR A 235 27.75 -0.56 -11.54
N THR A 236 27.51 -0.32 -12.81
CA THR A 236 27.26 0.99 -13.43
C THR A 236 25.98 0.91 -14.24
N ALA A 237 25.23 2.01 -14.30
CA ALA A 237 23.98 2.06 -15.07
C ALA A 237 24.25 1.70 -16.55
N THR A 238 23.72 0.56 -16.98
CA THR A 238 24.00 -0.03 -18.29
C THR A 238 22.72 -0.57 -18.92
N ASN A 239 22.45 -0.21 -20.17
CA ASN A 239 21.42 -0.86 -20.97
C ASN A 239 21.97 -2.19 -21.52
N THR A 240 21.64 -3.28 -20.88
CA THR A 240 22.25 -4.59 -21.14
C THR A 240 21.67 -5.28 -22.38
N HIS A 241 20.33 -5.18 -22.56
CA HIS A 241 19.58 -5.86 -23.63
C HIS A 241 19.78 -7.38 -23.67
N ASN A 242 20.17 -8.01 -22.56
CA ASN A 242 20.35 -9.45 -22.47
C ASN A 242 18.98 -10.15 -22.41
N THR A 243 18.83 -11.22 -23.17
CA THR A 243 17.64 -12.07 -23.14
C THR A 243 18.04 -13.51 -22.87
N ALA A 244 17.51 -14.09 -21.79
CA ALA A 244 17.71 -15.50 -21.43
C ALA A 244 16.38 -16.16 -21.04
N VAL A 245 16.03 -17.24 -21.72
CA VAL A 245 14.80 -17.99 -21.48
C VAL A 245 15.11 -19.45 -21.25
N GLY A 246 14.76 -19.96 -20.08
CA GLY A 246 14.98 -21.34 -19.67
C GLY A 246 15.64 -21.45 -18.30
N PHE A 247 15.58 -22.63 -17.71
CA PHE A 247 16.24 -22.96 -16.44
C PHE A 247 17.76 -22.73 -16.56
N ASN A 248 18.35 -21.93 -15.68
CA ASN A 248 19.76 -21.53 -15.68
C ASN A 248 20.26 -20.93 -17.02
N ALA A 249 19.37 -20.42 -17.88
CA ALA A 249 19.78 -19.79 -19.12
C ALA A 249 20.65 -18.56 -18.81
N GLY A 250 21.86 -18.50 -19.37
CA GLY A 250 22.82 -17.41 -19.14
C GLY A 250 23.26 -17.24 -17.68
N SER A 251 23.13 -18.27 -16.82
CA SER A 251 23.42 -18.15 -15.38
C SER A 251 24.86 -17.74 -15.04
N ASN A 252 25.82 -17.93 -15.97
CA ASN A 252 27.23 -17.55 -15.81
C ASN A 252 27.58 -16.25 -16.56
N VAL A 253 26.64 -15.58 -17.19
CA VAL A 253 26.85 -14.24 -17.77
C VAL A 253 27.05 -13.26 -16.61
N THR A 254 28.12 -12.49 -16.63
CA THR A 254 28.46 -11.52 -15.58
C THR A 254 28.27 -10.08 -16.04
N THR A 255 28.72 -9.73 -17.24
CA THR A 255 28.61 -8.39 -17.86
C THR A 255 28.47 -8.49 -19.36
#